data_afd62826bd684a4e818ae1473060ed70
#
_entry.id   afd62826bd684a4e818ae1473060ed70
#
_cell.length_a   1.000
_cell.length_b   1.000
_cell.length_c   1.000
_cell.angle_alpha   90.00
_cell.angle_beta   90.00
_cell.angle_gamma   90.00
#
_symmetry.space_group_name_H-M   'P 1'
#
loop_
_entity.id
_entity.type
_entity.pdbx_description
1 polymer ?
#
loop_
_entity_poly.entity_id
_entity_poly.type
_entity_poly.pdbx_seq_one_letter_code
_entity_poly.pdbx_strand_id
1 'polypeptide(L)'
;IDGTYFGFYSKLEENGVELITPRHETSAAHMAGAYARLTGRLGVCMASNGPGVANILPGLVVEQGEGNRVLVITSSRRTGIMYPDRGGTYQCFDQTSTISGFAKWSEAVPSFDRIPEMMRRALRNCYEGRPGVVHLDIPENILNGKFKAEVAFWEPHQYRALSHPDPAEEQLNKAVDLLWNAKFPIIHAGSGVLHAKSSEKLEKVAELLQSMITTSWAGRAAIRES
;
A
#
# COMPACT_ATOMS: atom_id res chain seq x y z
N ILE A 1 14.07 -10.15 -13.29
CA ILE A 1 14.95 -8.97 -13.49
C ILE A 1 14.77 -8.53 -14.93
N ASP A 2 14.46 -7.26 -15.15
CA ASP A 2 14.20 -6.68 -16.46
C ASP A 2 15.14 -5.49 -16.70
N GLY A 3 15.58 -5.29 -17.96
CA GLY A 3 16.44 -4.20 -18.37
C GLY A 3 15.90 -2.79 -18.11
N THR A 4 14.58 -2.64 -17.91
CA THR A 4 13.94 -1.36 -17.57
C THR A 4 14.35 -0.82 -16.21
N TYR A 5 14.94 -1.63 -15.33
CA TYR A 5 15.31 -1.26 -13.97
C TYR A 5 16.81 -1.27 -13.67
N PHE A 6 17.70 -1.53 -14.62
CA PHE A 6 19.11 -1.71 -14.32
C PHE A 6 19.74 -0.53 -13.55
N GLY A 7 19.47 0.70 -13.97
CA GLY A 7 19.98 1.87 -13.26
C GLY A 7 19.39 2.03 -11.86
N PHE A 8 18.17 1.56 -11.66
CA PHE A 8 17.48 1.63 -10.38
C PHE A 8 17.98 0.57 -9.39
N TYR A 9 18.16 -0.68 -9.84
CA TYR A 9 18.65 -1.76 -8.99
C TYR A 9 20.04 -1.47 -8.40
N SER A 10 20.97 -0.98 -9.20
CA SER A 10 22.30 -0.62 -8.71
C SER A 10 22.22 0.47 -7.62
N LYS A 11 21.29 1.41 -7.76
CA LYS A 11 21.10 2.48 -6.76
C LYS A 11 20.42 2.01 -5.49
N LEU A 12 19.56 1.01 -5.55
CA LEU A 12 19.00 0.39 -4.34
C LEU A 12 20.10 -0.23 -3.49
N GLU A 13 20.96 -1.04 -4.11
CA GLU A 13 22.08 -1.71 -3.43
C GLU A 13 23.10 -0.69 -2.86
N GLU A 14 23.49 0.32 -3.64
CA GLU A 14 24.37 1.41 -3.19
C GLU A 14 23.83 2.18 -1.98
N ASN A 15 22.49 2.23 -1.81
CA ASN A 15 21.83 2.88 -0.68
C ASN A 15 21.41 1.90 0.43
N GLY A 16 21.92 0.67 0.43
CA GLY A 16 21.68 -0.32 1.46
C GLY A 16 20.25 -0.89 1.47
N VAL A 17 19.53 -0.80 0.35
CA VAL A 17 18.20 -1.39 0.19
C VAL A 17 18.36 -2.81 -0.37
N GLU A 18 17.96 -3.79 0.42
CA GLU A 18 17.98 -5.20 0.01
C GLU A 18 16.87 -5.48 -1.02
N LEU A 19 17.25 -6.11 -2.13
CA LEU A 19 16.33 -6.54 -3.17
C LEU A 19 16.07 -8.04 -3.06
N ILE A 20 14.85 -8.42 -2.69
CA ILE A 20 14.42 -9.82 -2.61
C ILE A 20 13.69 -10.17 -3.92
N THR A 21 14.20 -11.16 -4.64
CA THR A 21 13.67 -11.58 -5.93
C THR A 21 12.90 -12.90 -5.81
N PRO A 22 11.56 -12.88 -5.78
CA PRO A 22 10.75 -14.10 -5.83
C PRO A 22 10.70 -14.68 -7.26
N ARG A 23 10.11 -15.86 -7.40
CA ARG A 23 9.99 -16.52 -8.68
C ARG A 23 8.77 -16.11 -9.51
N HIS A 24 7.84 -15.41 -8.90
CA HIS A 24 6.61 -14.92 -9.55
C HIS A 24 6.21 -13.56 -8.97
N GLU A 25 5.70 -12.68 -9.80
CA GLU A 25 5.37 -11.30 -9.39
C GLU A 25 4.23 -11.25 -8.37
N THR A 26 3.24 -12.14 -8.46
CA THR A 26 2.19 -12.27 -7.43
C THR A 26 2.79 -12.54 -6.05
N SER A 27 3.85 -13.35 -5.97
CA SER A 27 4.55 -13.60 -4.71
C SER A 27 5.22 -12.35 -4.17
N ALA A 28 5.74 -11.45 -5.03
CA ALA A 28 6.29 -10.17 -4.58
C ALA A 28 5.23 -9.31 -3.90
N ALA A 29 4.01 -9.24 -4.46
CA ALA A 29 2.90 -8.52 -3.84
C ALA A 29 2.55 -9.09 -2.46
N HIS A 30 2.42 -10.42 -2.34
CA HIS A 30 2.13 -11.07 -1.07
C HIS A 30 3.24 -10.93 -0.03
N MET A 31 4.50 -10.97 -0.44
CA MET A 31 5.63 -10.71 0.47
C MET A 31 5.59 -9.28 1.00
N ALA A 32 5.31 -8.29 0.14
CA ALA A 32 5.16 -6.90 0.55
C ALA A 32 3.96 -6.71 1.48
N GLY A 33 2.82 -7.33 1.18
CA GLY A 33 1.62 -7.29 2.01
C GLY A 33 1.83 -7.95 3.38
N ALA A 34 2.45 -9.12 3.42
CA ALA A 34 2.79 -9.82 4.66
C ALA A 34 3.75 -8.98 5.53
N TYR A 35 4.79 -8.40 4.93
CA TYR A 35 5.69 -7.47 5.63
C TYR A 35 4.93 -6.28 6.22
N ALA A 36 4.06 -5.66 5.43
CA ALA A 36 3.27 -4.52 5.89
C ALA A 36 2.35 -4.89 7.06
N ARG A 37 1.70 -6.04 6.97
CA ARG A 37 0.77 -6.54 7.99
C ARG A 37 1.48 -6.85 9.32
N LEU A 38 2.59 -7.56 9.25
CA LEU A 38 3.31 -8.01 10.45
C LEU A 38 4.07 -6.86 11.14
N THR A 39 4.61 -5.92 10.37
CA THR A 39 5.44 -4.84 10.92
C THR A 39 4.67 -3.53 11.15
N GLY A 40 3.52 -3.35 10.50
CA GLY A 40 2.80 -2.08 10.43
C GLY A 40 3.50 -1.03 9.56
N ARG A 41 4.55 -1.42 8.83
CA ARG A 41 5.32 -0.56 7.93
C ARG A 41 4.78 -0.62 6.51
N LEU A 42 5.44 0.06 5.58
CA LEU A 42 5.16 0.00 4.16
C LEU A 42 5.82 -1.22 3.53
N GLY A 43 5.05 -2.07 2.86
CA GLY A 43 5.58 -3.06 1.95
C GLY A 43 5.80 -2.45 0.57
N VAL A 44 6.91 -2.77 -0.07
CA VAL A 44 7.21 -2.30 -1.42
C VAL A 44 7.45 -3.50 -2.32
N CYS A 45 6.81 -3.52 -3.47
CA CYS A 45 7.07 -4.51 -4.52
C CYS A 45 7.20 -3.84 -5.88
N MET A 46 7.80 -4.56 -6.81
CA MET A 46 8.08 -4.05 -8.16
C MET A 46 7.69 -5.11 -9.19
N ALA A 47 7.26 -4.63 -10.35
CA ALA A 47 7.02 -5.48 -11.50
C ALA A 47 7.45 -4.78 -12.79
N SER A 48 8.02 -5.55 -13.71
CA SER A 48 8.36 -5.03 -15.03
C SER A 48 7.10 -4.80 -15.87
N ASN A 49 7.22 -3.95 -16.86
CA ASN A 49 6.14 -3.58 -17.77
C ASN A 49 5.54 -4.77 -18.54
N GLY A 50 4.30 -4.65 -18.90
CA GLY A 50 3.58 -5.68 -19.65
C GLY A 50 3.30 -6.93 -18.83
N PRO A 51 3.84 -8.11 -19.19
CA PRO A 51 3.56 -9.37 -18.51
C PRO A 51 3.83 -9.36 -17.01
N GLY A 52 4.88 -8.66 -16.54
CA GLY A 52 5.17 -8.53 -15.11
C GLY A 52 4.05 -7.81 -14.36
N VAL A 53 3.52 -6.72 -14.92
CA VAL A 53 2.35 -6.04 -14.35
C VAL A 53 1.13 -6.95 -14.37
N ALA A 54 0.85 -7.64 -15.47
CA ALA A 54 -0.27 -8.57 -15.54
C ALA A 54 -0.18 -9.67 -14.47
N ASN A 55 1.01 -10.21 -14.25
CA ASN A 55 1.24 -11.27 -13.27
C ASN A 55 1.15 -10.80 -11.80
N ILE A 56 1.39 -9.54 -11.50
CA ILE A 56 1.32 -9.05 -10.11
C ILE A 56 -0.11 -8.74 -9.68
N LEU A 57 -1.04 -8.50 -10.61
CA LEU A 57 -2.41 -8.07 -10.32
C LEU A 57 -3.15 -8.97 -9.32
N PRO A 58 -3.13 -10.31 -9.42
CA PRO A 58 -3.83 -11.17 -8.47
C PRO A 58 -3.40 -10.92 -7.03
N GLY A 59 -2.09 -10.76 -6.80
CA GLY A 59 -1.57 -10.43 -5.47
C GLY A 59 -2.02 -9.06 -4.99
N LEU A 60 -1.93 -8.03 -5.84
CA LEU A 60 -2.31 -6.67 -5.47
C LEU A 60 -3.80 -6.55 -5.12
N VAL A 61 -4.68 -7.27 -5.83
CA VAL A 61 -6.13 -7.30 -5.51
C VAL A 61 -6.37 -7.86 -4.12
N VAL A 62 -5.66 -8.93 -3.73
CA VAL A 62 -5.74 -9.50 -2.38
C VAL A 62 -5.24 -8.49 -1.34
N GLU A 63 -4.07 -7.90 -1.56
CA GLU A 63 -3.50 -6.94 -0.60
C GLU A 63 -4.37 -5.68 -0.43
N GLN A 64 -5.03 -5.24 -1.48
CA GLN A 64 -6.03 -4.18 -1.41
C GLN A 64 -7.26 -4.61 -0.60
N GLY A 65 -7.77 -5.82 -0.84
CA GLY A 65 -8.89 -6.40 -0.11
C GLY A 65 -8.60 -6.55 1.39
N GLU A 66 -7.39 -6.97 1.73
CA GLU A 66 -6.91 -7.11 3.11
C GLU A 66 -6.56 -5.76 3.79
N GLY A 67 -6.45 -4.68 3.04
CA GLY A 67 -6.08 -3.36 3.56
C GLY A 67 -4.62 -3.28 3.99
N ASN A 68 -3.73 -3.93 3.29
CA ASN A 68 -2.29 -3.88 3.57
C ASN A 68 -1.66 -2.66 2.89
N ARG A 69 -0.71 -2.02 3.57
CA ARG A 69 0.04 -0.86 3.03
C ARG A 69 1.07 -1.32 2.02
N VAL A 70 0.73 -1.32 0.75
CA VAL A 70 1.62 -1.75 -0.32
C VAL A 70 1.81 -0.63 -1.34
N LEU A 71 3.07 -0.27 -1.57
CA LEU A 71 3.48 0.52 -2.72
C LEU A 71 3.98 -0.43 -3.81
N VAL A 72 3.31 -0.43 -4.94
CA VAL A 72 3.81 -1.11 -6.12
C VAL A 72 4.42 -0.10 -7.09
N ILE A 73 5.66 -0.36 -7.49
CA ILE A 73 6.38 0.43 -8.49
C ILE A 73 6.46 -0.42 -9.75
N THR A 74 5.93 0.09 -10.85
CA THR A 74 6.06 -0.55 -12.15
C THR A 74 6.90 0.32 -13.09
N SER A 75 7.49 -0.31 -14.07
CA SER A 75 8.02 0.41 -15.21
C SER A 75 7.00 0.41 -16.34
N SER A 76 7.07 1.41 -17.19
CA SER A 76 6.43 1.40 -18.51
C SER A 76 7.44 1.66 -19.60
N ARG A 77 7.04 1.46 -20.86
CA ARG A 77 7.88 1.82 -21.99
C ARG A 77 8.10 3.32 -22.04
N ARG A 78 9.08 3.74 -22.83
CA ARG A 78 9.43 5.17 -22.98
C ARG A 78 8.22 6.00 -23.37
N THR A 79 8.11 7.18 -22.83
CA THR A 79 6.99 8.12 -23.07
C THR A 79 6.69 8.33 -24.55
N GLY A 80 7.71 8.40 -25.42
CA GLY A 80 7.53 8.55 -26.88
C GLY A 80 6.99 7.30 -27.60
N ILE A 81 6.85 6.15 -26.90
CA ILE A 81 6.23 4.92 -27.41
C ILE A 81 4.81 4.77 -26.85
N MET A 82 4.63 5.10 -25.58
CA MET A 82 3.35 4.97 -24.88
C MET A 82 2.31 6.02 -25.29
N TYR A 83 2.75 7.22 -25.68
CA TYR A 83 1.83 8.33 -25.91
C TYR A 83 2.14 9.02 -27.26
N PRO A 84 1.33 8.83 -28.31
CA PRO A 84 0.25 7.82 -28.39
C PRO A 84 0.82 6.41 -28.43
N ASP A 85 0.01 5.43 -27.99
CA ASP A 85 0.37 4.03 -28.11
C ASP A 85 0.55 3.67 -29.58
N ARG A 86 1.75 3.18 -29.91
CA ARG A 86 2.10 2.81 -31.28
C ARG A 86 1.90 1.31 -31.56
N GLY A 87 1.33 0.57 -30.59
CA GLY A 87 1.03 -0.86 -30.74
C GLY A 87 2.26 -1.74 -31.03
N GLY A 88 3.45 -1.26 -30.72
CA GLY A 88 4.69 -1.84 -31.19
C GLY A 88 5.24 -3.00 -30.36
N THR A 89 4.66 -3.31 -29.19
CA THR A 89 5.25 -4.31 -28.29
C THR A 89 4.24 -4.86 -27.27
N TYR A 90 4.38 -6.16 -26.97
CA TYR A 90 3.61 -6.84 -25.92
C TYR A 90 3.81 -6.25 -24.51
N GLN A 91 4.78 -5.38 -24.32
CA GLN A 91 5.07 -4.70 -23.06
C GLN A 91 4.30 -3.37 -22.91
N CYS A 92 3.41 -3.03 -23.84
CA CYS A 92 2.59 -1.83 -23.81
C CYS A 92 1.13 -2.19 -23.55
N PHE A 93 0.57 -1.68 -22.47
CA PHE A 93 -0.86 -1.58 -22.21
C PHE A 93 -1.09 -0.53 -21.13
N ASP A 94 -2.31 -0.10 -20.94
CA ASP A 94 -2.64 0.91 -19.93
C ASP A 94 -2.63 0.30 -18.53
N GLN A 95 -1.45 0.27 -17.92
CA GLN A 95 -1.19 -0.29 -16.59
C GLN A 95 -1.84 0.54 -15.49
N THR A 96 -1.81 1.86 -15.64
CA THR A 96 -2.36 2.77 -14.64
C THR A 96 -3.88 2.65 -14.54
N SER A 97 -4.57 2.65 -15.66
CA SER A 97 -6.02 2.42 -15.68
C SER A 97 -6.41 1.04 -15.17
N THR A 98 -5.64 0.01 -15.52
CA THR A 98 -5.89 -1.36 -15.06
C THR A 98 -5.78 -1.47 -13.54
N ILE A 99 -4.74 -0.91 -12.94
CA ILE A 99 -4.51 -0.96 -11.49
C ILE A 99 -5.45 0.00 -10.76
N SER A 100 -5.79 1.14 -11.34
CA SER A 100 -6.71 2.12 -10.73
C SER A 100 -8.10 1.56 -10.47
N GLY A 101 -8.50 0.50 -11.17
CA GLY A 101 -9.78 -0.17 -10.98
C GLY A 101 -9.98 -0.79 -9.59
N PHE A 102 -8.91 -1.04 -8.85
CA PHE A 102 -8.98 -1.60 -7.49
C PHE A 102 -8.07 -0.90 -6.48
N ALA A 103 -6.96 -0.32 -6.89
CA ALA A 103 -6.01 0.35 -6.00
C ALA A 103 -6.57 1.69 -5.46
N LYS A 104 -6.08 2.13 -4.32
CA LYS A 104 -6.43 3.44 -3.75
C LYS A 104 -6.00 4.60 -4.63
N TRP A 105 -4.89 4.42 -5.33
CA TRP A 105 -4.32 5.43 -6.20
C TRP A 105 -3.35 4.77 -7.19
N SER A 106 -3.36 5.23 -8.42
CA SER A 106 -2.52 4.72 -9.50
C SER A 106 -2.24 5.84 -10.49
N GLU A 107 -0.98 6.24 -10.65
CA GLU A 107 -0.60 7.27 -11.61
C GLU A 107 0.79 6.99 -12.21
N ALA A 108 1.01 7.52 -13.42
CA ALA A 108 2.31 7.51 -14.07
C ALA A 108 3.11 8.78 -13.74
N VAL A 109 4.42 8.64 -13.56
CA VAL A 109 5.34 9.75 -13.38
C VAL A 109 5.55 10.47 -14.70
N PRO A 110 5.20 11.76 -14.82
CA PRO A 110 5.30 12.48 -16.08
C PRO A 110 6.73 12.91 -16.43
N SER A 111 7.56 13.17 -15.42
CA SER A 111 8.96 13.62 -15.58
C SER A 111 9.80 13.34 -14.34
N PHE A 112 11.12 13.38 -14.48
CA PHE A 112 12.03 13.06 -13.39
C PHE A 112 11.88 14.00 -12.17
N ASP A 113 11.72 15.26 -12.40
CA ASP A 113 11.57 16.29 -11.35
C ASP A 113 10.29 16.11 -10.52
N ARG A 114 9.29 15.41 -11.07
CA ARG A 114 8.03 15.12 -10.37
C ARG A 114 8.09 13.84 -9.51
N ILE A 115 9.14 13.01 -9.61
CA ILE A 115 9.26 11.78 -8.80
C ILE A 115 9.07 12.05 -7.30
N PRO A 116 9.75 13.03 -6.66
CA PRO A 116 9.62 13.24 -5.22
C PRO A 116 8.20 13.63 -4.80
N GLU A 117 7.53 14.47 -5.59
CA GLU A 117 6.14 14.85 -5.34
C GLU A 117 5.18 13.66 -5.48
N MET A 118 5.31 12.92 -6.57
CA MET A 118 4.46 11.74 -6.85
C MET A 118 4.67 10.64 -5.80
N MET A 119 5.91 10.43 -5.35
CA MET A 119 6.21 9.51 -4.26
C MET A 119 5.55 9.96 -2.95
N ARG A 120 5.65 11.23 -2.56
CA ARG A 120 4.98 11.75 -1.37
C ARG A 120 3.45 11.58 -1.46
N ARG A 121 2.87 11.82 -2.64
CA ARG A 121 1.44 11.62 -2.89
C ARG A 121 1.05 10.15 -2.76
N ALA A 122 1.82 9.24 -3.36
CA ALA A 122 1.62 7.80 -3.22
C ALA A 122 1.65 7.37 -1.74
N LEU A 123 2.68 7.79 -1.00
CA LEU A 123 2.83 7.48 0.42
C LEU A 123 1.66 8.05 1.25
N ARG A 124 1.25 9.29 1.00
CA ARG A 124 0.07 9.88 1.67
C ARG A 124 -1.16 9.01 1.45
N ASN A 125 -1.49 8.70 0.21
CA ASN A 125 -2.65 7.86 -0.12
C ASN A 125 -2.57 6.47 0.52
N CYS A 126 -1.38 5.88 0.61
CA CYS A 126 -1.19 4.56 1.22
C CYS A 126 -1.53 4.55 2.71
N TYR A 127 -1.24 5.64 3.42
CA TYR A 127 -1.41 5.73 4.87
C TYR A 127 -2.74 6.36 5.31
N GLU A 128 -3.38 7.19 4.49
CA GLU A 128 -4.64 7.86 4.83
C GLU A 128 -5.83 6.90 4.82
N GLY A 129 -6.73 7.05 5.80
CA GLY A 129 -7.94 6.26 5.92
C GLY A 129 -7.66 4.75 6.04
N ARG A 130 -8.49 3.92 5.39
CA ARG A 130 -8.21 2.47 5.30
C ARG A 130 -6.94 2.25 4.50
N PRO A 131 -5.93 1.55 5.03
CA PRO A 131 -4.73 1.22 4.27
C PRO A 131 -5.06 0.41 3.00
N GLY A 132 -4.15 0.42 2.04
CA GLY A 132 -4.35 -0.31 0.79
C GLY A 132 -3.18 -0.14 -0.18
N VAL A 133 -3.38 -0.64 -1.39
CA VAL A 133 -2.40 -0.60 -2.46
C VAL A 133 -2.38 0.77 -3.13
N VAL A 134 -1.17 1.29 -3.36
CA VAL A 134 -0.93 2.45 -4.21
C VAL A 134 0.09 2.08 -5.30
N HIS A 135 -0.10 2.63 -6.48
CA HIS A 135 0.71 2.32 -7.64
C HIS A 135 1.37 3.55 -8.24
N LEU A 136 2.65 3.42 -8.53
CA LEU A 136 3.44 4.43 -9.22
C LEU A 136 4.11 3.79 -10.43
N ASP A 137 3.69 4.22 -11.62
CA ASP A 137 4.27 3.78 -12.87
C ASP A 137 5.36 4.76 -13.32
N ILE A 138 6.57 4.25 -13.57
CA ILE A 138 7.71 5.11 -13.92
C ILE A 138 8.25 4.70 -15.31
N PRO A 139 8.08 5.55 -16.32
CA PRO A 139 8.58 5.27 -17.66
C PRO A 139 10.08 4.97 -17.71
N GLU A 140 10.48 4.00 -18.54
CA GLU A 140 11.85 3.52 -18.71
C GLU A 140 12.87 4.65 -18.93
N ASN A 141 12.52 5.65 -19.73
CA ASN A 141 13.39 6.79 -20.00
C ASN A 141 13.60 7.71 -18.79
N ILE A 142 12.69 7.66 -17.81
CA ILE A 142 12.84 8.36 -16.53
C ILE A 142 13.67 7.51 -15.56
N LEU A 143 13.40 6.20 -15.45
CA LEU A 143 14.15 5.28 -14.57
C LEU A 143 15.63 5.17 -14.93
N ASN A 144 15.95 5.08 -16.22
CA ASN A 144 17.32 4.90 -16.72
C ASN A 144 17.97 6.20 -17.19
N GLY A 145 17.28 7.33 -17.08
CA GLY A 145 17.81 8.62 -17.47
C GLY A 145 18.89 9.11 -16.51
N LYS A 146 19.79 9.97 -17.01
CA LYS A 146 20.77 10.69 -16.20
C LYS A 146 20.28 12.11 -16.01
N PHE A 147 19.87 12.43 -14.81
CA PHE A 147 19.35 13.74 -14.46
C PHE A 147 20.23 14.41 -13.41
N LYS A 148 20.37 15.72 -13.52
CA LYS A 148 20.96 16.56 -12.47
C LYS A 148 19.81 17.26 -11.76
N ALA A 149 19.56 16.91 -10.54
CA ALA A 149 18.54 17.57 -9.72
C ALA A 149 18.96 17.55 -8.26
N GLU A 150 18.68 18.62 -7.56
CA GLU A 150 18.70 18.64 -6.11
C GLU A 150 17.32 18.18 -5.64
N VAL A 151 17.29 17.07 -4.90
CA VAL A 151 16.04 16.51 -4.37
C VAL A 151 15.97 16.83 -2.88
N ALA A 152 14.97 17.61 -2.51
CA ALA A 152 14.66 17.80 -1.10
C ALA A 152 13.91 16.58 -0.56
N PHE A 153 14.51 15.90 0.42
CA PHE A 153 13.85 14.85 1.17
C PHE A 153 13.02 15.47 2.30
N TRP A 154 11.79 15.08 2.38
CA TRP A 154 10.85 15.56 3.40
C TRP A 154 10.61 14.46 4.42
N GLU A 155 10.55 14.85 5.69
CA GLU A 155 10.15 13.94 6.75
C GLU A 155 8.66 13.57 6.64
N PRO A 156 8.26 12.37 7.06
CA PRO A 156 6.88 11.91 6.93
C PRO A 156 5.82 12.88 7.44
N HIS A 157 6.08 13.57 8.56
CA HIS A 157 5.13 14.54 9.13
C HIS A 157 4.90 15.78 8.25
N GLN A 158 5.79 16.06 7.31
CA GLN A 158 5.68 17.21 6.41
C GLN A 158 4.71 16.96 5.23
N TYR A 159 4.36 15.71 4.96
CA TYR A 159 3.49 15.38 3.83
C TYR A 159 2.33 14.42 4.14
N ARG A 160 2.28 13.85 5.34
CA ARG A 160 1.16 13.01 5.78
C ARG A 160 0.91 13.10 7.27
N ALA A 161 -0.30 12.83 7.71
CA ALA A 161 -0.60 12.67 9.13
C ALA A 161 0.09 11.41 9.69
N LEU A 162 0.65 11.50 10.90
CA LEU A 162 1.29 10.37 11.59
C LEU A 162 0.34 9.66 12.55
N SER A 163 -0.73 10.34 12.97
CA SER A 163 -1.78 9.82 13.83
C SER A 163 -3.15 10.05 13.20
N HIS A 164 -4.13 9.26 13.57
CA HIS A 164 -5.52 9.52 13.24
C HIS A 164 -6.09 10.53 14.22
N PRO A 165 -7.05 11.38 13.79
CA PRO A 165 -7.76 12.26 14.70
C PRO A 165 -8.59 11.42 15.67
N ASP A 166 -8.71 11.91 16.89
CA ASP A 166 -9.62 11.33 17.87
C ASP A 166 -11.08 11.53 17.44
N PRO A 167 -11.98 10.62 17.78
CA PRO A 167 -13.41 10.81 17.54
C PRO A 167 -13.94 12.00 18.31
N ALA A 168 -14.98 12.65 17.77
CA ALA A 168 -15.65 13.71 18.50
C ALA A 168 -16.25 13.17 19.81
N GLU A 169 -16.11 13.90 20.90
CA GLU A 169 -16.54 13.50 22.24
C GLU A 169 -18.01 13.11 22.29
N GLU A 170 -18.88 13.88 21.62
CA GLU A 170 -20.29 13.56 21.51
C GLU A 170 -20.57 12.18 20.89
N GLN A 171 -19.82 11.84 19.83
CA GLN A 171 -19.97 10.54 19.15
C GLN A 171 -19.44 9.40 20.02
N LEU A 172 -18.35 9.65 20.74
CA LEU A 172 -17.79 8.68 21.67
C LEU A 172 -18.78 8.39 22.80
N ASN A 173 -19.38 9.41 23.41
CA ASN A 173 -20.36 9.27 24.49
C ASN A 173 -21.59 8.50 24.01
N LYS A 174 -22.13 8.80 22.83
CA LYS A 174 -23.23 8.03 22.23
C LYS A 174 -22.87 6.55 22.03
N ALA A 175 -21.67 6.24 21.59
CA ALA A 175 -21.21 4.87 21.44
C ALA A 175 -21.09 4.16 22.81
N VAL A 176 -20.58 4.82 23.80
CA VAL A 176 -20.49 4.31 25.19
C VAL A 176 -21.88 4.00 25.73
N ASP A 177 -22.83 4.93 25.60
CA ASP A 177 -24.20 4.75 26.07
C ASP A 177 -24.90 3.57 25.40
N LEU A 178 -24.73 3.42 24.08
CA LEU A 178 -25.29 2.29 23.34
C LEU A 178 -24.71 0.95 23.82
N LEU A 179 -23.40 0.88 24.00
CA LEU A 179 -22.72 -0.33 24.45
C LEU A 179 -23.08 -0.68 25.89
N TRP A 180 -23.13 0.32 26.79
CA TRP A 180 -23.41 0.11 28.19
C TRP A 180 -24.83 -0.36 28.46
N ASN A 181 -25.80 0.09 27.66
CA ASN A 181 -27.21 -0.28 27.79
C ASN A 181 -27.57 -1.52 26.96
N ALA A 182 -26.63 -2.10 26.21
CA ALA A 182 -26.89 -3.29 25.42
C ALA A 182 -27.08 -4.52 26.31
N LYS A 183 -28.16 -5.28 26.08
CA LYS A 183 -28.43 -6.51 26.85
C LYS A 183 -27.51 -7.65 26.46
N PHE A 184 -27.08 -7.71 25.22
CA PHE A 184 -26.22 -8.78 24.68
C PHE A 184 -25.30 -8.20 23.60
N PRO A 185 -24.25 -7.47 23.99
CA PRO A 185 -23.34 -6.90 23.03
C PRO A 185 -22.48 -7.99 22.36
N ILE A 186 -22.26 -7.86 21.06
CA ILE A 186 -21.33 -8.67 20.28
C ILE A 186 -20.34 -7.73 19.58
N ILE A 187 -19.05 -7.98 19.72
CA ILE A 187 -18.01 -7.22 19.03
C ILE A 187 -17.55 -8.00 17.80
N HIS A 188 -17.66 -7.38 16.62
CA HIS A 188 -17.08 -7.92 15.40
C HIS A 188 -15.86 -7.11 14.99
N ALA A 189 -14.65 -7.65 15.27
CA ALA A 189 -13.40 -6.95 15.08
C ALA A 189 -12.82 -7.17 13.66
N GLY A 190 -12.51 -6.08 12.98
CA GLY A 190 -11.85 -6.08 11.69
C GLY A 190 -10.35 -5.77 11.77
N SER A 191 -9.67 -5.69 10.63
CA SER A 191 -8.24 -5.35 10.52
C SER A 191 -7.88 -3.98 11.09
N GLY A 192 -8.84 -3.07 11.25
CA GLY A 192 -8.62 -1.76 11.87
C GLY A 192 -8.03 -1.85 13.28
N VAL A 193 -8.41 -2.88 14.06
CA VAL A 193 -7.83 -3.14 15.39
C VAL A 193 -6.34 -3.41 15.33
N LEU A 194 -5.90 -4.19 14.34
CA LEU A 194 -4.48 -4.50 14.12
C LEU A 194 -3.70 -3.28 13.66
N HIS A 195 -4.25 -2.52 12.71
CA HIS A 195 -3.64 -1.29 12.22
C HIS A 195 -3.50 -0.21 13.30
N ALA A 196 -4.46 -0.16 14.22
CA ALA A 196 -4.46 0.75 15.37
C ALA A 196 -3.64 0.21 16.55
N LYS A 197 -3.12 -1.04 16.48
CA LYS A 197 -2.44 -1.72 17.58
C LYS A 197 -3.26 -1.73 18.87
N SER A 198 -4.57 -2.00 18.75
CA SER A 198 -5.54 -1.83 19.83
C SER A 198 -6.11 -3.15 20.35
N SER A 199 -5.44 -4.28 20.14
CA SER A 199 -5.88 -5.60 20.60
C SER A 199 -6.14 -5.65 22.11
N GLU A 200 -5.21 -5.17 22.94
CA GLU A 200 -5.38 -5.13 24.38
C GLU A 200 -6.54 -4.24 24.84
N LYS A 201 -6.79 -3.13 24.11
CA LYS A 201 -7.95 -2.27 24.39
C LYS A 201 -9.27 -2.98 24.03
N LEU A 202 -9.27 -3.72 22.93
CA LEU A 202 -10.41 -4.53 22.50
C LEU A 202 -10.76 -5.59 23.54
N GLU A 203 -9.76 -6.33 24.03
CA GLU A 203 -9.93 -7.35 25.08
C GLU A 203 -10.56 -6.70 26.35
N LYS A 204 -10.00 -5.59 26.83
CA LYS A 204 -10.53 -4.87 27.99
C LYS A 204 -12.00 -4.41 27.82
N VAL A 205 -12.35 -3.90 26.64
CA VAL A 205 -13.73 -3.50 26.34
C VAL A 205 -14.64 -4.72 26.33
N ALA A 206 -14.22 -5.82 25.76
CA ALA A 206 -15.00 -7.05 25.73
C ALA A 206 -15.25 -7.63 27.13
N GLU A 207 -14.22 -7.62 27.98
CA GLU A 207 -14.32 -8.03 29.39
C GLU A 207 -15.30 -7.14 30.19
N LEU A 208 -15.19 -5.82 30.04
CA LEU A 208 -16.09 -4.87 30.71
C LEU A 208 -17.56 -5.05 30.30
N LEU A 209 -17.79 -5.35 29.04
CA LEU A 209 -19.14 -5.55 28.50
C LEU A 209 -19.62 -7.01 28.62
N GLN A 210 -18.77 -7.93 29.07
CA GLN A 210 -19.03 -9.38 29.04
C GLN A 210 -19.49 -9.84 27.64
N SER A 211 -18.88 -9.27 26.59
CA SER A 211 -19.27 -9.47 25.21
C SER A 211 -18.47 -10.58 24.53
N MET A 212 -19.14 -11.30 23.62
CA MET A 212 -18.43 -12.18 22.70
C MET A 212 -17.69 -11.38 21.64
N ILE A 213 -16.51 -11.86 21.23
CA ILE A 213 -15.75 -11.30 20.13
C ILE A 213 -15.79 -12.28 18.95
N THR A 214 -16.07 -11.74 17.78
CA THR A 214 -15.87 -12.41 16.50
C THR A 214 -14.93 -11.55 15.66
N THR A 215 -14.28 -12.16 14.68
CA THR A 215 -13.35 -11.41 13.80
C THR A 215 -13.74 -11.58 12.35
N SER A 216 -13.49 -10.54 11.56
CA SER A 216 -13.44 -10.69 10.11
C SER A 216 -12.23 -11.53 9.73
N TRP A 217 -12.17 -12.02 8.49
CA TRP A 217 -11.01 -12.73 7.97
C TRP A 217 -9.70 -11.92 8.14
N ALA A 218 -9.71 -10.65 7.75
CA ALA A 218 -8.57 -9.76 7.89
C ALA A 218 -8.28 -9.33 9.35
N GLY A 219 -9.24 -9.49 10.26
CA GLY A 219 -9.11 -9.21 11.69
C GLY A 219 -8.73 -10.40 12.56
N ARG A 220 -8.48 -11.57 11.99
CA ARG A 220 -8.31 -12.83 12.74
C ARG A 220 -7.29 -12.79 13.88
N ALA A 221 -6.23 -12.01 13.76
CA ALA A 221 -5.23 -11.84 14.81
C ALA A 221 -5.52 -10.66 15.78
N ALA A 222 -6.74 -10.08 15.76
CA ALA A 222 -7.10 -8.96 16.61
C ALA A 222 -7.19 -9.31 18.10
N ILE A 223 -7.38 -10.59 18.42
CA ILE A 223 -7.38 -11.14 19.78
C ILE A 223 -6.52 -12.40 19.82
N ARG A 224 -6.05 -12.76 21.02
CA ARG A 224 -5.38 -14.04 21.23
C ARG A 224 -6.40 -15.15 21.20
N GLU A 225 -6.14 -16.20 20.43
CA GLU A 225 -6.90 -17.44 20.49
C GLU A 225 -6.29 -18.25 21.65
N SER A 226 -7.03 -18.40 22.74
CA SER A 226 -6.65 -19.25 23.90
C SER A 226 -6.91 -20.73 23.59
#